data_98eb66b616394658231f329e5ba58194
#
_entry.id   98eb66b616394658231f329e5ba58194
#
_cell.length_a   1.000
_cell.length_b   1.000
_cell.length_c   1.000
_cell.angle_alpha   90.00
_cell.angle_beta   90.00
_cell.angle_gamma   90.00
#
_symmetry.space_group_name_H-M   'P 1'
#
loop_
_entity.id
_entity.type
_entity.pdbx_description
1 polymer ?
#
loop_
_entity_poly.entity_id
_entity_poly.type
_entity_poly.pdbx_seq_one_letter_code
_entity_poly.pdbx_strand_id
1 'polypeptide(L)'
;PMAQFKLIGKDLTRVDLVGKTSGTAVYGIDVRLPGMLYASLLSAPVQGEKAEQVDDAAAKAVPGVKAVVVIPTGVAVVADSFHTARKARDLLKVQWSNTARGRKYDSDAAIKEYVARAENLADAGVTFHAHGDAAKEIAGGARTFKATYTTEHVSQFTMEPMNTTARVDGDKIEL
;
A
#
# COMPACT_ATOMS: atom_id res chain seq x y z
N PRO A 1 25.96 2.54 -26.47
CA PRO A 1 27.27 2.22 -25.92
C PRO A 1 27.51 3.01 -24.63
N MET A 2 28.18 2.42 -23.62
CA MET A 2 28.47 3.07 -22.33
C MET A 2 29.13 4.44 -22.47
N ALA A 3 29.94 4.66 -23.52
CA ALA A 3 30.60 5.93 -23.79
C ALA A 3 29.62 7.11 -24.05
N GLN A 4 28.35 6.84 -24.31
CA GLN A 4 27.33 7.88 -24.55
C GLN A 4 26.58 8.27 -23.28
N PHE A 5 26.77 7.55 -22.16
CA PHE A 5 26.13 7.88 -20.91
C PHE A 5 26.73 9.11 -20.26
N LYS A 6 25.91 10.13 -20.01
CA LYS A 6 26.37 11.41 -19.46
C LYS A 6 26.30 11.44 -17.92
N LEU A 7 25.40 10.66 -17.30
CA LEU A 7 25.10 10.71 -15.88
C LEU A 7 25.54 9.44 -15.14
N ILE A 8 25.46 8.28 -15.80
CA ILE A 8 25.83 7.00 -15.19
C ILE A 8 27.31 6.99 -14.83
N GLY A 9 27.63 6.60 -13.61
CA GLY A 9 29.00 6.58 -13.08
C GLY A 9 29.55 7.96 -12.68
N LYS A 10 28.68 8.98 -12.60
CA LYS A 10 29.04 10.32 -12.08
C LYS A 10 28.45 10.48 -10.68
N ASP A 11 29.22 11.13 -9.81
CA ASP A 11 28.72 11.60 -8.53
C ASP A 11 27.93 12.90 -8.76
N LEU A 12 26.60 12.79 -8.70
CA LEU A 12 25.68 13.88 -8.97
C LEU A 12 24.87 14.20 -7.72
N THR A 13 24.84 15.48 -7.36
CA THR A 13 23.96 15.96 -6.31
C THR A 13 22.50 15.79 -6.73
N ARG A 14 21.69 15.21 -5.86
CA ARG A 14 20.25 15.08 -6.08
C ARG A 14 19.59 16.47 -6.21
N VAL A 15 18.72 16.63 -7.19
CA VAL A 15 18.04 17.90 -7.47
C VAL A 15 17.14 18.37 -6.32
N ASP A 16 16.64 17.43 -5.52
CA ASP A 16 15.74 17.68 -4.39
C ASP A 16 16.48 17.88 -3.04
N LEU A 17 17.82 17.75 -3.03
CA LEU A 17 18.61 17.77 -1.80
C LEU A 17 18.49 19.11 -1.07
N VAL A 18 18.62 20.22 -1.78
CA VAL A 18 18.59 21.56 -1.18
C VAL A 18 17.26 21.82 -0.47
N GLY A 19 16.14 21.54 -1.14
CA GLY A 19 14.81 21.69 -0.55
C GLY A 19 14.60 20.85 0.71
N LYS A 20 15.08 19.60 0.68
CA LYS A 20 14.94 18.67 1.82
C LYS A 20 15.82 19.04 3.02
N THR A 21 17.04 19.53 2.76
CA THR A 21 17.98 19.89 3.84
C THR A 21 17.73 21.28 4.43
N SER A 22 17.10 22.18 3.67
CA SER A 22 16.74 23.53 4.14
C SER A 22 15.33 23.64 4.71
N GLY A 23 14.54 22.55 4.67
CA GLY A 23 13.15 22.55 5.14
C GLY A 23 12.17 23.31 4.22
N THR A 24 12.55 23.56 2.96
CA THR A 24 11.69 24.24 1.96
C THR A 24 10.99 23.27 1.02
N ALA A 25 11.26 21.96 1.11
CA ALA A 25 10.53 20.96 0.36
C ALA A 25 9.06 20.91 0.81
N VAL A 26 8.15 20.86 -0.15
CA VAL A 26 6.71 20.71 0.08
C VAL A 26 6.32 19.27 -0.24
N TYR A 27 5.76 18.59 0.74
CA TYR A 27 5.24 17.22 0.58
C TYR A 27 3.72 17.26 0.41
N GLY A 28 3.12 16.14 -0.04
CA GLY A 28 1.67 16.08 -0.22
C GLY A 28 0.88 16.45 1.04
N ILE A 29 1.37 16.06 2.22
CA ILE A 29 0.73 16.39 3.50
C ILE A 29 0.80 17.89 3.86
N ASP A 30 1.71 18.64 3.23
CA ASP A 30 1.89 20.07 3.47
C ASP A 30 0.99 20.95 2.61
N VAL A 31 0.31 20.36 1.60
CA VAL A 31 -0.58 21.12 0.72
C VAL A 31 -1.69 21.79 1.52
N ARG A 32 -1.90 23.07 1.24
CA ARG A 32 -2.96 23.90 1.84
C ARG A 32 -3.66 24.69 0.75
N LEU A 33 -4.97 24.52 0.65
CA LEU A 33 -5.82 25.23 -0.31
C LEU A 33 -6.94 25.96 0.41
N PRO A 34 -7.40 27.12 -0.10
CA PRO A 34 -8.53 27.83 0.47
C PRO A 34 -9.78 26.94 0.51
N GLY A 35 -10.45 26.89 1.65
CA GLY A 35 -11.65 26.06 1.82
C GLY A 35 -11.42 24.56 1.90
N MET A 36 -10.16 24.10 1.96
CA MET A 36 -9.82 22.69 2.05
C MET A 36 -10.40 22.05 3.31
N LEU A 37 -10.97 20.87 3.15
CA LEU A 37 -11.36 19.98 4.24
C LEU A 37 -10.38 18.83 4.37
N TYR A 38 -10.34 18.23 5.55
CA TYR A 38 -9.44 17.15 5.88
C TYR A 38 -10.23 15.88 6.16
N ALA A 39 -9.81 14.77 5.60
CA ALA A 39 -10.39 13.46 5.87
C ALA A 39 -9.40 12.56 6.61
N SER A 40 -9.91 11.82 7.59
CA SER A 40 -9.18 10.74 8.24
C SER A 40 -9.94 9.44 8.06
N LEU A 41 -9.27 8.44 7.47
CA LEU A 41 -9.87 7.16 7.12
C LEU A 41 -9.65 6.13 8.24
N LEU A 42 -10.72 5.46 8.65
CA LEU A 42 -10.70 4.21 9.39
C LEU A 42 -10.86 3.08 8.38
N SER A 43 -9.75 2.47 8.01
CA SER A 43 -9.74 1.36 7.05
C SER A 43 -10.30 0.07 7.66
N ALA A 44 -10.90 -0.76 6.83
CA ALA A 44 -11.25 -2.12 7.22
C ALA A 44 -10.00 -2.88 7.70
N PRO A 45 -10.11 -3.69 8.77
CA PRO A 45 -8.95 -4.38 9.36
C PRO A 45 -8.33 -5.42 8.44
N VAL A 46 -9.11 -5.96 7.51
CA VAL A 46 -8.64 -6.90 6.49
C VAL A 46 -9.11 -6.42 5.12
N GLN A 47 -8.20 -6.44 4.17
CA GLN A 47 -8.49 -6.03 2.79
C GLN A 47 -9.66 -6.84 2.20
N GLY A 48 -10.62 -6.13 1.60
CA GLY A 48 -11.83 -6.70 1.02
C GLY A 48 -13.02 -6.76 1.99
N GLU A 49 -12.84 -6.39 3.25
CA GLU A 49 -13.95 -6.22 4.19
C GLU A 49 -14.62 -4.86 4.03
N LYS A 50 -15.89 -4.80 4.47
CA LYS A 50 -16.74 -3.62 4.36
C LYS A 50 -17.34 -3.28 5.70
N ALA A 51 -17.67 -2.02 5.91
CA ALA A 51 -18.45 -1.58 7.05
C ALA A 51 -19.91 -2.03 6.85
N GLU A 52 -20.43 -2.88 7.74
CA GLU A 52 -21.83 -3.36 7.75
C GLU A 52 -22.72 -2.46 8.61
N GLN A 53 -22.20 -2.02 9.76
CA GLN A 53 -22.88 -1.08 10.64
C GLN A 53 -21.89 -0.04 11.13
N VAL A 54 -22.32 1.22 11.20
CA VAL A 54 -21.50 2.35 11.64
C VAL A 54 -22.28 3.16 12.66
N ASP A 55 -21.81 3.18 13.91
CA ASP A 55 -22.25 4.15 14.90
C ASP A 55 -21.31 5.35 14.85
N ASP A 56 -21.77 6.44 14.26
CA ASP A 56 -21.02 7.68 14.04
C ASP A 56 -21.52 8.86 14.91
N ALA A 57 -22.46 8.62 15.83
CA ALA A 57 -23.08 9.67 16.63
C ALA A 57 -22.04 10.47 17.43
N ALA A 58 -21.13 9.79 18.11
CA ALA A 58 -20.05 10.45 18.87
C ALA A 58 -19.07 11.19 17.98
N ALA A 59 -18.74 10.65 16.79
CA ALA A 59 -17.87 11.31 15.84
C ALA A 59 -18.50 12.60 15.28
N LYS A 60 -19.77 12.56 14.91
CA LYS A 60 -20.52 13.71 14.40
C LYS A 60 -20.70 14.83 15.44
N ALA A 61 -20.69 14.48 16.73
CA ALA A 61 -20.81 15.46 17.82
C ALA A 61 -19.53 16.28 18.06
N VAL A 62 -18.40 15.88 17.48
CA VAL A 62 -17.13 16.62 17.61
C VAL A 62 -17.22 17.93 16.84
N PRO A 63 -17.00 19.10 17.49
CA PRO A 63 -17.03 20.38 16.80
C PRO A 63 -16.01 20.44 15.66
N GLY A 64 -16.46 20.92 14.49
CA GLY A 64 -15.63 20.99 13.27
C GLY A 64 -15.76 19.81 12.34
N VAL A 65 -16.42 18.71 12.72
CA VAL A 65 -16.77 17.61 11.82
C VAL A 65 -17.85 18.07 10.84
N LYS A 66 -17.67 17.75 9.57
CA LYS A 66 -18.56 18.10 8.47
C LYS A 66 -19.34 16.90 7.95
N ALA A 67 -18.70 15.71 7.88
CA ALA A 67 -19.34 14.51 7.39
C ALA A 67 -18.66 13.25 7.91
N VAL A 68 -19.41 12.14 7.93
CA VAL A 68 -18.91 10.77 8.03
C VAL A 68 -19.37 10.04 6.79
N VAL A 69 -18.44 9.45 6.06
CA VAL A 69 -18.68 8.85 4.74
C VAL A 69 -18.20 7.41 4.72
N VAL A 70 -19.09 6.49 4.42
CA VAL A 70 -18.73 5.08 4.21
C VAL A 70 -18.23 4.93 2.77
N ILE A 71 -17.04 4.36 2.62
CA ILE A 71 -16.44 4.05 1.33
C ILE A 71 -16.14 2.54 1.25
N PRO A 72 -15.87 1.98 0.07
CA PRO A 72 -15.66 0.53 -0.09
C PRO A 72 -14.57 -0.07 0.81
N THR A 73 -13.58 0.73 1.21
CA THR A 73 -12.40 0.29 1.98
C THR A 73 -12.42 0.72 3.45
N GLY A 74 -13.47 1.45 3.89
CA GLY A 74 -13.52 1.94 5.25
C GLY A 74 -14.55 3.02 5.51
N VAL A 75 -14.33 3.80 6.57
CA VAL A 75 -15.19 4.93 6.96
C VAL A 75 -14.30 6.16 7.13
N ALA A 76 -14.59 7.21 6.37
CA ALA A 76 -13.87 8.49 6.43
C ALA A 76 -14.63 9.50 7.27
N VAL A 77 -13.92 10.21 8.15
CA VAL A 77 -14.44 11.39 8.84
C VAL A 77 -13.83 12.63 8.22
N VAL A 78 -14.68 13.55 7.79
CA VAL A 78 -14.31 14.83 7.16
C VAL A 78 -14.51 15.96 8.14
N ALA A 79 -13.50 16.80 8.31
CA ALA A 79 -13.53 17.95 9.24
C ALA A 79 -12.75 19.16 8.70
N ASP A 80 -12.82 20.27 9.42
CA ASP A 80 -12.10 21.52 9.13
C ASP A 80 -10.59 21.44 9.40
N SER A 81 -10.14 20.42 10.14
CA SER A 81 -8.72 20.14 10.37
C SER A 81 -8.45 18.64 10.44
N PHE A 82 -7.20 18.24 10.10
CA PHE A 82 -6.79 16.84 10.22
C PHE A 82 -6.85 16.34 11.67
N HIS A 83 -6.48 17.17 12.63
CA HIS A 83 -6.55 16.83 14.05
C HIS A 83 -7.99 16.51 14.47
N THR A 84 -8.96 17.35 14.08
CA THR A 84 -10.39 17.14 14.36
C THR A 84 -10.89 15.86 13.67
N ALA A 85 -10.56 15.66 12.39
CA ALA A 85 -10.96 14.48 11.65
C ALA A 85 -10.42 13.19 12.30
N ARG A 86 -9.15 13.18 12.70
CA ARG A 86 -8.52 12.03 13.38
C ARG A 86 -9.17 11.75 14.74
N LYS A 87 -9.33 12.77 15.58
CA LYS A 87 -9.98 12.62 16.89
C LYS A 87 -11.39 12.05 16.76
N ALA A 88 -12.16 12.56 15.83
CA ALA A 88 -13.52 12.07 15.59
C ALA A 88 -13.56 10.66 14.99
N ARG A 89 -12.63 10.33 14.09
CA ARG A 89 -12.49 8.96 13.56
C ARG A 89 -12.29 7.93 14.67
N ASP A 90 -11.51 8.25 15.68
CA ASP A 90 -11.20 7.34 16.80
C ASP A 90 -12.43 7.09 17.72
N LEU A 91 -13.51 7.86 17.54
CA LEU A 91 -14.80 7.67 18.21
C LEU A 91 -15.78 6.82 17.41
N LEU A 92 -15.48 6.45 16.17
CA LEU A 92 -16.31 5.57 15.36
C LEU A 92 -16.38 4.17 15.97
N LYS A 93 -17.57 3.59 15.96
CA LYS A 93 -17.75 2.17 16.24
C LYS A 93 -18.27 1.51 14.97
N VAL A 94 -17.48 0.62 14.42
CA VAL A 94 -17.78 0.00 13.14
C VAL A 94 -17.83 -1.52 13.30
N GLN A 95 -18.92 -2.11 12.85
CA GLN A 95 -19.00 -3.55 12.64
C GLN A 95 -18.57 -3.85 11.22
N TRP A 96 -17.48 -4.60 11.10
CA TRP A 96 -16.92 -5.01 9.83
C TRP A 96 -17.42 -6.37 9.39
N SER A 97 -17.55 -6.60 8.11
CA SER A 97 -17.74 -7.95 7.59
C SER A 97 -16.53 -8.83 7.96
N ASN A 98 -16.75 -10.13 8.09
CA ASN A 98 -15.71 -11.09 8.47
C ASN A 98 -15.48 -12.15 7.39
N THR A 99 -15.76 -11.81 6.14
CA THR A 99 -15.77 -12.73 5.01
C THR A 99 -14.48 -12.73 4.19
N ALA A 100 -13.53 -11.84 4.50
CA ALA A 100 -12.29 -11.73 3.75
C ALA A 100 -11.42 -12.99 3.89
N ARG A 101 -10.90 -13.47 2.77
CA ARG A 101 -10.01 -14.64 2.74
C ARG A 101 -8.76 -14.46 3.62
N GLY A 102 -8.25 -13.22 3.70
CA GLY A 102 -7.08 -12.89 4.51
C GLY A 102 -7.22 -13.14 6.00
N ARG A 103 -8.47 -13.25 6.55
CA ARG A 103 -8.67 -13.56 7.97
C ARG A 103 -8.18 -14.96 8.37
N LYS A 104 -8.13 -15.89 7.43
CA LYS A 104 -7.70 -17.27 7.66
C LYS A 104 -6.29 -17.52 7.14
N TYR A 105 -5.59 -16.45 6.74
CA TYR A 105 -4.24 -16.59 6.23
C TYR A 105 -3.26 -16.85 7.38
N ASP A 106 -2.54 -17.95 7.26
CA ASP A 106 -1.46 -18.36 8.16
C ASP A 106 -0.16 -18.38 7.35
N SER A 107 0.80 -17.51 7.71
CA SER A 107 2.05 -17.36 6.96
C SER A 107 2.93 -18.60 7.01
N ASP A 108 2.95 -19.31 8.14
CA ASP A 108 3.78 -20.52 8.29
C ASP A 108 3.22 -21.69 7.47
N ALA A 109 1.90 -21.83 7.43
CA ALA A 109 1.25 -22.80 6.58
C ALA A 109 1.44 -22.46 5.08
N ALA A 110 1.32 -21.18 4.73
CA ALA A 110 1.49 -20.71 3.36
C ALA A 110 2.92 -20.94 2.83
N ILE A 111 3.95 -20.67 3.64
CA ILE A 111 5.35 -20.92 3.25
C ILE A 111 5.58 -22.41 2.98
N LYS A 112 5.04 -23.30 3.80
CA LYS A 112 5.14 -24.75 3.59
C LYS A 112 4.46 -25.16 2.28
N GLU A 113 3.28 -24.62 2.01
CA GLU A 113 2.56 -24.87 0.74
C GLU A 113 3.36 -24.35 -0.46
N TYR A 114 3.92 -23.15 -0.38
CA TYR A 114 4.73 -22.56 -1.45
C TYR A 114 5.98 -23.40 -1.75
N VAL A 115 6.67 -23.86 -0.72
CA VAL A 115 7.85 -24.75 -0.89
C VAL A 115 7.43 -26.06 -1.54
N ALA A 116 6.38 -26.72 -1.03
CA ALA A 116 5.88 -27.96 -1.60
C ALA A 116 5.48 -27.80 -3.08
N ARG A 117 4.84 -26.69 -3.41
CA ARG A 117 4.43 -26.38 -4.79
C ARG A 117 5.64 -26.09 -5.69
N ALA A 118 6.62 -25.34 -5.22
CA ALA A 118 7.85 -25.04 -5.96
C ALA A 118 8.71 -26.29 -6.22
N GLU A 119 8.64 -27.29 -5.34
CA GLU A 119 9.35 -28.57 -5.47
C GLU A 119 8.60 -29.57 -6.35
N ASN A 120 7.33 -29.38 -6.62
CA ASN A 120 6.53 -30.23 -7.47
C ASN A 120 6.74 -29.90 -8.96
N LEU A 121 7.73 -30.48 -9.57
CA LEU A 121 8.05 -30.27 -11.01
C LEU A 121 7.00 -30.81 -11.98
N ALA A 122 6.00 -31.58 -11.51
CA ALA A 122 4.87 -32.01 -12.32
C ALA A 122 3.79 -30.94 -12.47
N ASP A 123 3.79 -29.92 -11.58
CA ASP A 123 2.90 -28.76 -11.68
C ASP A 123 3.57 -27.72 -12.59
N ALA A 124 3.27 -27.80 -13.88
CA ALA A 124 3.76 -26.83 -14.86
C ALA A 124 3.13 -25.46 -14.57
N GLY A 125 3.86 -24.57 -13.94
CA GLY A 125 3.44 -23.18 -13.73
C GLY A 125 3.20 -22.43 -15.05
N VAL A 126 2.85 -21.14 -14.95
CA VAL A 126 2.72 -20.26 -16.12
C VAL A 126 4.11 -19.92 -16.64
N THR A 127 4.41 -20.29 -17.89
CA THR A 127 5.66 -19.92 -18.53
C THR A 127 5.67 -18.42 -18.81
N PHE A 128 6.49 -17.69 -18.10
CA PHE A 128 6.66 -16.25 -18.28
C PHE A 128 7.73 -15.93 -19.34
N HIS A 129 8.82 -16.67 -19.31
CA HIS A 129 9.90 -16.59 -20.30
C HIS A 129 10.58 -17.96 -20.40
N ALA A 130 10.90 -18.41 -21.60
CA ALA A 130 11.62 -19.65 -21.84
C ALA A 130 12.74 -19.43 -22.86
N HIS A 131 13.91 -19.94 -22.54
CA HIS A 131 15.05 -19.99 -23.45
C HIS A 131 15.88 -21.26 -23.14
N GLY A 132 16.12 -22.09 -24.15
CA GLY A 132 16.80 -23.36 -23.97
C GLY A 132 15.94 -24.43 -23.29
N ASP A 133 16.57 -25.50 -22.81
CA ASP A 133 15.96 -26.64 -22.10
C ASP A 133 16.72 -26.88 -20.79
N ALA A 134 16.29 -26.17 -19.72
CA ALA A 134 16.93 -26.27 -18.44
C ALA A 134 16.86 -27.69 -17.83
N ALA A 135 15.75 -28.40 -18.03
CA ALA A 135 15.58 -29.75 -17.49
C ALA A 135 16.58 -30.75 -18.11
N LYS A 136 16.78 -30.66 -19.40
CA LYS A 136 17.76 -31.47 -20.12
C LYS A 136 19.19 -31.19 -19.69
N GLU A 137 19.54 -29.89 -19.55
CA GLU A 137 20.89 -29.49 -19.14
C GLU A 137 21.18 -29.88 -17.68
N ILE A 138 20.23 -29.79 -16.78
CA ILE A 138 20.38 -30.24 -15.38
C ILE A 138 20.54 -31.78 -15.34
N ALA A 139 19.76 -32.51 -16.12
CA ALA A 139 19.88 -33.99 -16.17
C ALA A 139 21.21 -34.46 -16.76
N GLY A 140 21.79 -33.72 -17.71
CA GLY A 140 23.09 -34.01 -18.32
C GLY A 140 24.29 -33.47 -17.52
N GLY A 141 24.08 -32.73 -16.45
CA GLY A 141 25.13 -32.11 -15.68
C GLY A 141 25.96 -33.08 -14.89
N ALA A 142 27.30 -32.89 -14.90
CA ALA A 142 28.22 -33.74 -14.12
C ALA A 142 28.01 -33.59 -12.60
N ARG A 143 27.42 -32.49 -12.16
CA ARG A 143 27.14 -32.16 -10.75
C ARG A 143 25.91 -31.27 -10.64
N THR A 144 24.98 -31.64 -9.77
CA THR A 144 23.74 -30.88 -9.51
C THR A 144 23.73 -30.37 -8.09
N PHE A 145 23.34 -29.09 -7.91
CA PHE A 145 23.09 -28.47 -6.62
C PHE A 145 21.62 -28.10 -6.52
N LYS A 146 21.03 -28.36 -5.36
CA LYS A 146 19.66 -27.94 -5.05
C LYS A 146 19.68 -27.08 -3.78
N ALA A 147 19.00 -25.95 -3.82
CA ALA A 147 18.77 -25.11 -2.65
C ALA A 147 17.40 -24.49 -2.70
N THR A 148 16.75 -24.34 -1.57
CA THR A 148 15.45 -23.66 -1.42
C THR A 148 15.68 -22.41 -0.58
N TYR A 149 15.24 -21.27 -1.10
CA TYR A 149 15.29 -19.98 -0.42
C TYR A 149 13.86 -19.50 -0.16
N THR A 150 13.58 -19.10 1.07
CA THR A 150 12.29 -18.56 1.47
C THR A 150 12.44 -17.13 1.95
N THR A 151 11.46 -16.30 1.64
CA THR A 151 11.35 -14.93 2.16
C THR A 151 9.97 -14.74 2.76
N GLU A 152 9.93 -14.00 3.85
CA GLU A 152 8.68 -13.61 4.48
C GLU A 152 7.96 -12.52 3.68
N HIS A 153 6.65 -12.41 3.89
CA HIS A 153 5.90 -11.25 3.43
C HIS A 153 6.29 -10.03 4.25
N VAL A 154 6.86 -9.03 3.60
CA VAL A 154 7.30 -7.80 4.25
C VAL A 154 6.38 -6.67 3.83
N SER A 155 5.83 -5.95 4.83
CA SER A 155 5.12 -4.70 4.58
C SER A 155 6.10 -3.54 4.62
N GLN A 156 6.12 -2.75 3.57
CA GLN A 156 6.92 -1.54 3.51
C GLN A 156 6.18 -0.39 4.19
N PHE A 157 6.79 0.19 5.22
CA PHE A 157 6.32 1.42 5.84
C PHE A 157 7.11 2.60 5.28
N THR A 158 6.43 3.46 4.53
CA THR A 158 7.02 4.69 4.02
C THR A 158 7.15 5.72 5.15
N MET A 159 8.24 6.49 5.14
CA MET A 159 8.43 7.59 6.12
C MET A 159 7.40 8.70 5.92
N GLU A 160 7.00 8.96 4.69
CA GLU A 160 5.92 9.88 4.37
C GLU A 160 4.56 9.17 4.52
N PRO A 161 3.65 9.67 5.39
CA PRO A 161 2.31 9.11 5.52
C PRO A 161 1.56 9.18 4.19
N MET A 162 0.86 8.10 3.82
CA MET A 162 0.02 8.12 2.62
C MET A 162 -1.04 9.21 2.75
N ASN A 163 -1.06 10.11 1.79
CA ASN A 163 -2.01 11.19 1.71
C ASN A 163 -2.36 11.48 0.25
N THR A 164 -3.50 12.11 0.02
CA THR A 164 -3.93 12.56 -1.30
C THR A 164 -4.72 13.84 -1.12
N THR A 165 -4.41 14.83 -1.92
CA THR A 165 -5.23 16.04 -2.06
C THR A 165 -6.00 15.95 -3.36
N ALA A 166 -7.33 16.14 -3.28
CA ALA A 166 -8.20 16.09 -4.43
C ALA A 166 -9.04 17.38 -4.51
N ARG A 167 -9.20 17.90 -5.71
CA ARG A 167 -10.14 18.97 -6.03
C ARG A 167 -11.18 18.44 -7.03
N VAL A 168 -12.43 18.67 -6.71
CA VAL A 168 -13.56 18.32 -7.57
C VAL A 168 -14.21 19.62 -8.09
N ASP A 169 -14.35 19.74 -9.41
CA ASP A 169 -14.98 20.87 -10.06
C ASP A 169 -15.92 20.33 -11.19
N GLY A 170 -17.19 20.16 -10.84
CA GLY A 170 -18.16 19.47 -11.71
C GLY A 170 -17.70 18.04 -11.99
N ASP A 171 -17.47 17.72 -13.27
CA ASP A 171 -17.01 16.39 -13.71
C ASP A 171 -15.48 16.23 -13.73
N LYS A 172 -14.74 17.24 -13.32
CA LYS A 172 -13.27 17.21 -13.29
C LYS A 172 -12.75 16.91 -11.91
N ILE A 173 -11.76 16.01 -11.82
CA ILE A 173 -11.05 15.68 -10.61
C ILE A 173 -9.56 15.94 -10.85
N GLU A 174 -8.95 16.72 -9.97
CA GLU A 174 -7.51 16.94 -9.89
C GLU A 174 -6.99 16.24 -8.63
N LEU A 175 -5.89 15.48 -8.75
CA LEU A 175 -5.22 14.76 -7.67
C LEU A 175 -3.79 15.26 -7.50
#